data_bd96d6bb01b1bcdc85d00f26c5516602
#
_entry.id   bd96d6bb01b1bcdc85d00f26c5516602
#
_cell.length_a   1.000
_cell.length_b   1.000
_cell.length_c   1.000
_cell.angle_alpha   90.00
_cell.angle_beta   90.00
_cell.angle_gamma   90.00
#
_symmetry.space_group_name_H-M   'P 1'
#
loop_
_entity.id
_entity.type
_entity.pdbx_description
1 polymer ?
#
loop_
_entity_poly.entity_id
_entity_poly.type
_entity_poly.pdbx_seq_one_letter_code
_entity_poly.pdbx_strand_id
1 'polypeptide(L)'
;MEQDLATLQVISETLNEEPHASQRTLAKKANVSLGMMNAILGRFAERGWIMLTNVNGRKLAYAVTPDGIAELAKRGKAFALRTFKLANVYSEAFCRRFMEEKAAGKTKVVLYGDSYIKFIIKYACNEVGMEFEAKESTAKILTDEVCLAGELNDEDVQKNLIEKGCVNLVEMVQE
;
A
#
# COMPACT_ATOMS: atom_id res chain seq x y z
N MET A 1 -7.52 3.54 -17.65
CA MET A 1 -8.20 4.42 -16.67
C MET A 1 -7.43 4.53 -15.35
N GLU A 2 -6.95 3.44 -14.77
CA GLU A 2 -6.11 3.46 -13.56
C GLU A 2 -4.74 4.10 -13.81
N GLN A 3 -4.15 3.82 -14.95
CA GLN A 3 -2.87 4.39 -15.40
C GLN A 3 -2.95 5.91 -15.67
N ASP A 4 -4.09 6.42 -16.16
CA ASP A 4 -4.31 7.86 -16.37
C ASP A 4 -4.22 8.66 -15.06
N LEU A 5 -4.65 8.07 -13.95
CA LEU A 5 -4.68 8.77 -12.67
C LEU A 5 -3.37 8.72 -11.91
N ALA A 6 -2.66 7.60 -11.99
CA ALA A 6 -1.28 7.59 -11.53
C ALA A 6 -0.47 8.66 -12.26
N THR A 7 -0.70 8.82 -13.56
CA THR A 7 -0.05 9.88 -14.35
C THR A 7 -0.53 11.28 -13.92
N LEU A 8 -1.83 11.49 -13.66
CA LEU A 8 -2.35 12.78 -13.19
C LEU A 8 -1.77 13.14 -11.81
N GLN A 9 -1.60 12.15 -10.92
CA GLN A 9 -0.96 12.36 -9.64
C GLN A 9 0.49 12.81 -9.81
N VAL A 10 1.29 12.11 -10.62
CA VAL A 10 2.70 12.48 -10.89
C VAL A 10 2.78 13.88 -11.51
N ILE A 11 1.85 14.23 -12.41
CA ILE A 11 1.78 15.58 -12.98
C ILE A 11 1.47 16.60 -11.89
N SER A 12 0.50 16.36 -11.02
CA SER A 12 0.13 17.25 -9.92
C SER A 12 1.30 17.48 -8.96
N GLU A 13 1.97 16.42 -8.53
CA GLU A 13 3.14 16.49 -7.66
C GLU A 13 4.29 17.26 -8.33
N THR A 14 4.57 16.96 -9.61
CA THR A 14 5.62 17.65 -10.37
C THR A 14 5.34 19.14 -10.52
N LEU A 15 4.09 19.53 -10.80
CA LEU A 15 3.71 20.94 -10.95
C LEU A 15 3.70 21.69 -9.61
N ASN A 16 3.50 21.01 -8.49
CA ASN A 16 3.66 21.61 -7.16
C ASN A 16 5.12 21.90 -6.84
N GLU A 17 6.06 21.02 -7.25
CA GLU A 17 7.50 21.23 -7.08
C GLU A 17 8.07 22.19 -8.11
N GLU A 18 7.66 22.04 -9.37
CA GLU A 18 8.14 22.79 -10.53
C GLU A 18 6.94 23.39 -11.30
N PRO A 19 6.39 24.57 -10.92
CA PRO A 19 5.19 25.15 -11.54
C PRO A 19 5.30 25.42 -13.06
N HIS A 20 6.53 25.44 -13.59
CA HIS A 20 6.81 25.68 -15.01
C HIS A 20 7.43 24.43 -15.68
N ALA A 21 7.20 23.25 -15.14
CA ALA A 21 7.71 22.00 -15.72
C ALA A 21 7.29 21.86 -17.19
N SER A 22 8.25 21.48 -18.03
CA SER A 22 8.01 21.22 -19.44
C SER A 22 7.33 19.85 -19.65
N GLN A 23 6.68 19.66 -20.83
CA GLN A 23 6.14 18.34 -21.20
C GLN A 23 7.21 17.23 -21.13
N ARG A 24 8.47 17.54 -21.45
CA ARG A 24 9.58 16.59 -21.36
C ARG A 24 9.89 16.23 -19.92
N THR A 25 9.83 17.20 -19.01
CA THR A 25 9.98 16.98 -17.58
C THR A 25 8.86 16.08 -17.04
N LEU A 26 7.61 16.40 -17.39
CA LEU A 26 6.44 15.61 -17.01
C LEU A 26 6.53 14.16 -17.55
N ALA A 27 6.92 14.00 -18.82
CA ALA A 27 7.09 12.69 -19.43
C ALA A 27 8.17 11.85 -18.71
N LYS A 28 9.31 12.48 -18.37
CA LYS A 28 10.40 11.81 -17.64
C LYS A 28 9.97 11.39 -16.24
N LYS A 29 9.29 12.26 -15.48
CA LYS A 29 8.81 11.97 -14.12
C LYS A 29 7.73 10.87 -14.12
N ALA A 30 6.86 10.87 -15.14
CA ALA A 30 5.81 9.86 -15.30
C ALA A 30 6.29 8.56 -15.98
N ASN A 31 7.58 8.48 -16.35
CA ASN A 31 8.18 7.34 -17.06
C ASN A 31 7.42 6.95 -18.35
N VAL A 32 7.03 7.95 -19.14
CA VAL A 32 6.38 7.76 -20.44
C VAL A 32 7.13 8.50 -21.56
N SER A 33 6.86 8.15 -22.82
CA SER A 33 7.41 8.89 -23.95
C SER A 33 6.78 10.28 -24.06
N LEU A 34 7.48 11.22 -24.69
CA LEU A 34 6.97 12.59 -24.91
C LEU A 34 5.67 12.59 -25.73
N GLY A 35 5.56 11.72 -26.74
CA GLY A 35 4.34 11.57 -27.54
C GLY A 35 3.17 11.06 -26.71
N MET A 36 3.42 10.09 -25.82
CA MET A 36 2.41 9.59 -24.89
C MET A 36 1.97 10.68 -23.90
N MET A 37 2.92 11.44 -23.34
CA MET A 37 2.60 12.55 -22.46
C MET A 37 1.72 13.60 -23.14
N ASN A 38 2.02 13.95 -24.40
CA ASN A 38 1.18 14.87 -25.17
C ASN A 38 -0.26 14.35 -25.31
N ALA A 39 -0.42 13.07 -25.65
CA ALA A 39 -1.75 12.46 -25.76
C ALA A 39 -2.48 12.44 -24.42
N ILE A 40 -1.79 12.17 -23.31
CA ILE A 40 -2.36 12.20 -21.96
C ILE A 40 -2.81 13.61 -21.57
N LEU A 41 -1.94 14.60 -21.76
CA LEU A 41 -2.26 16.00 -21.46
C LEU A 41 -3.45 16.50 -22.28
N GLY A 42 -3.56 16.12 -23.58
CA GLY A 42 -4.73 16.41 -24.41
C GLY A 42 -6.00 15.84 -23.81
N ARG A 43 -6.02 14.55 -23.49
CA ARG A 43 -7.18 13.90 -22.85
C ARG A 43 -7.56 14.52 -21.50
N PHE A 44 -6.56 14.90 -20.71
CA PHE A 44 -6.82 15.52 -19.39
C PHE A 44 -7.38 16.94 -19.55
N ALA A 45 -6.95 17.68 -20.58
CA ALA A 45 -7.52 18.98 -20.91
C ALA A 45 -8.97 18.86 -21.41
N GLU A 46 -9.27 17.87 -22.26
CA GLU A 46 -10.64 17.57 -22.73
C GLU A 46 -11.57 17.19 -21.57
N ARG A 47 -11.04 16.50 -20.54
CA ARG A 47 -11.80 16.16 -19.32
C ARG A 47 -11.90 17.30 -18.31
N GLY A 48 -11.26 18.41 -18.58
CA GLY A 48 -11.20 19.55 -17.65
C GLY A 48 -10.31 19.31 -16.42
N TRP A 49 -9.46 18.29 -16.41
CA TRP A 49 -8.59 17.97 -15.27
C TRP A 49 -7.30 18.81 -15.25
N ILE A 50 -6.88 19.25 -16.42
CA ILE A 50 -5.70 20.12 -16.61
C ILE A 50 -6.12 21.31 -17.45
N MET A 51 -5.63 22.48 -17.09
CA MET A 51 -5.72 23.71 -17.88
C MET A 51 -4.37 23.97 -18.53
N LEU A 52 -4.43 24.37 -19.80
CA LEU A 52 -3.26 24.81 -20.58
C LEU A 52 -3.32 26.34 -20.72
N THR A 53 -2.25 26.99 -20.31
CA THR A 53 -2.09 28.43 -20.46
C THR A 53 -0.88 28.74 -21.34
N ASN A 54 -1.07 29.57 -22.34
CA ASN A 54 0.03 30.01 -23.19
C ASN A 54 0.73 31.22 -22.55
N VAL A 55 1.96 31.00 -22.06
CA VAL A 55 2.67 32.02 -21.27
C VAL A 55 3.36 33.06 -22.13
N ASN A 56 3.79 32.77 -23.37
CA ASN A 56 4.50 33.73 -24.25
C ASN A 56 4.47 33.30 -25.73
N GLY A 57 3.37 32.76 -26.24
CA GLY A 57 3.29 32.31 -27.64
C GLY A 57 4.13 31.06 -27.99
N ARG A 58 5.06 30.68 -27.15
CA ARG A 58 5.99 29.53 -27.35
C ARG A 58 6.10 28.58 -26.18
N LYS A 59 5.56 28.93 -25.01
CA LYS A 59 5.67 28.13 -23.78
C LYS A 59 4.28 27.84 -23.23
N LEU A 60 3.93 26.56 -23.13
CA LEU A 60 2.71 26.10 -22.47
C LEU A 60 3.00 25.91 -20.99
N ALA A 61 2.19 26.50 -20.14
CA ALA A 61 2.13 26.17 -18.72
C ALA A 61 0.91 25.26 -18.47
N TYR A 62 1.09 24.34 -17.55
CA TYR A 62 0.08 23.37 -17.14
C TYR A 62 -0.35 23.67 -15.71
N ALA A 63 -1.61 23.53 -15.42
CA ALA A 63 -2.13 23.58 -14.06
C ALA A 63 -3.21 22.51 -13.90
N VAL A 64 -3.19 21.80 -12.79
CA VAL A 64 -4.27 20.88 -12.42
C VAL A 64 -5.45 21.71 -11.95
N THR A 65 -6.62 21.46 -12.51
CA THR A 65 -7.85 22.21 -12.18
C THR A 65 -8.47 21.72 -10.86
N PRO A 66 -9.41 22.45 -10.25
CA PRO A 66 -10.19 21.94 -9.13
C PRO A 66 -10.89 20.61 -9.44
N ASP A 67 -11.37 20.39 -10.67
CA ASP A 67 -11.97 19.11 -11.09
C ASP A 67 -10.94 17.97 -11.14
N GLY A 68 -9.72 18.26 -11.61
CA GLY A 68 -8.61 17.31 -11.56
C GLY A 68 -8.24 16.93 -10.12
N ILE A 69 -8.17 17.90 -9.23
CA ILE A 69 -7.93 17.67 -7.78
C ILE A 69 -9.09 16.85 -7.17
N ALA A 70 -10.34 17.18 -7.50
CA ALA A 70 -11.50 16.45 -7.01
C ALA A 70 -11.49 14.96 -7.47
N GLU A 71 -11.09 14.69 -8.72
CA GLU A 71 -10.98 13.32 -9.23
C GLU A 71 -9.86 12.53 -8.52
N LEU A 72 -8.70 13.15 -8.27
CA LEU A 72 -7.64 12.54 -7.45
C LEU A 72 -8.12 12.24 -6.02
N ALA A 73 -8.79 13.20 -5.37
CA ALA A 73 -9.32 13.05 -4.02
C ALA A 73 -10.39 11.95 -3.92
N LYS A 74 -11.31 11.89 -4.89
CA LYS A 74 -12.36 10.86 -4.96
C LYS A 74 -11.76 9.45 -5.01
N ARG A 75 -10.67 9.27 -5.74
CA ARG A 75 -10.02 7.96 -5.85
C ARG A 75 -9.12 7.64 -4.67
N GLY A 76 -8.43 8.63 -4.12
CA GLY A 76 -7.72 8.47 -2.86
C GLY A 76 -8.66 7.98 -1.76
N LYS A 77 -9.87 8.55 -1.66
CA LYS A 77 -10.92 8.07 -0.75
C LYS A 77 -11.35 6.62 -1.05
N ALA A 78 -11.57 6.27 -2.32
CA ALA A 78 -11.97 4.92 -2.70
C ALA A 78 -10.86 3.88 -2.42
N PHE A 79 -9.59 4.25 -2.63
CA PHE A 79 -8.44 3.44 -2.29
C PHE A 79 -8.34 3.25 -0.77
N ALA A 80 -8.43 4.33 0.01
CA ALA A 80 -8.40 4.27 1.47
C ALA A 80 -9.52 3.36 2.02
N LEU A 81 -10.76 3.51 1.52
CA LEU A 81 -11.87 2.66 1.93
C LEU A 81 -11.65 1.17 1.62
N ARG A 82 -11.05 0.85 0.46
CA ARG A 82 -10.69 -0.54 0.13
C ARG A 82 -9.61 -1.07 1.06
N THR A 83 -8.60 -0.27 1.36
CA THR A 83 -7.53 -0.63 2.30
C THR A 83 -8.08 -0.88 3.70
N PHE A 84 -8.98 -0.03 4.19
CA PHE A 84 -9.63 -0.24 5.49
C PHE A 84 -10.52 -1.50 5.52
N LYS A 85 -11.26 -1.79 4.44
CA LYS A 85 -12.02 -3.05 4.34
C LYS A 85 -11.09 -4.26 4.39
N LEU A 86 -9.98 -4.21 3.67
CA LEU A 86 -8.99 -5.28 3.70
C LEU A 86 -8.39 -5.45 5.11
N ALA A 87 -8.02 -4.35 5.77
CA ALA A 87 -7.53 -4.38 7.15
C ALA A 87 -8.52 -5.03 8.12
N ASN A 88 -9.83 -4.77 7.95
CA ASN A 88 -10.88 -5.43 8.76
C ASN A 88 -10.92 -6.94 8.50
N VAL A 89 -10.85 -7.37 7.23
CA VAL A 89 -10.80 -8.80 6.87
C VAL A 89 -9.61 -9.49 7.53
N TYR A 90 -8.42 -8.87 7.47
CA TYR A 90 -7.24 -9.39 8.17
C TYR A 90 -7.45 -9.45 9.69
N SER A 91 -7.99 -8.39 10.29
CA SER A 91 -8.26 -8.34 11.71
C SER A 91 -9.20 -9.45 12.18
N GLU A 92 -10.29 -9.68 11.45
CA GLU A 92 -11.26 -10.74 11.74
C GLU A 92 -10.64 -12.14 11.60
N ALA A 93 -9.84 -12.36 10.55
CA ALA A 93 -9.14 -13.63 10.33
C ALA A 93 -8.14 -13.93 11.48
N PHE A 94 -7.33 -12.93 11.87
CA PHE A 94 -6.43 -13.09 13.00
C PHE A 94 -7.16 -13.31 14.33
N CYS A 95 -8.21 -12.56 14.61
CA CYS A 95 -9.01 -12.76 15.84
C CYS A 95 -9.57 -14.18 15.91
N ARG A 96 -10.14 -14.69 14.83
CA ARG A 96 -10.67 -16.06 14.75
C ARG A 96 -9.58 -17.08 15.01
N ARG A 97 -8.46 -17.00 14.29
CA ARG A 97 -7.35 -17.91 14.46
C ARG A 97 -6.74 -17.88 15.85
N PHE A 98 -6.56 -16.69 16.42
CA PHE A 98 -6.00 -16.56 17.77
C PHE A 98 -6.98 -17.04 18.84
N MET A 99 -8.29 -16.95 18.65
CA MET A 99 -9.27 -17.59 19.55
C MET A 99 -9.14 -19.12 19.54
N GLU A 100 -8.96 -19.72 18.38
CA GLU A 100 -8.75 -21.16 18.23
C GLU A 100 -7.45 -21.61 18.92
N GLU A 101 -6.35 -20.91 18.69
CA GLU A 101 -5.06 -21.21 19.32
C GLU A 101 -5.07 -21.01 20.83
N LYS A 102 -5.80 -20.00 21.31
CA LYS A 102 -6.02 -19.75 22.73
C LYS A 102 -6.84 -20.89 23.38
N ALA A 103 -7.88 -21.36 22.69
CA ALA A 103 -8.67 -22.53 23.15
C ALA A 103 -7.82 -23.81 23.19
N ALA A 104 -6.78 -23.92 22.33
CA ALA A 104 -5.79 -24.98 22.36
C ALA A 104 -4.71 -24.82 23.45
N GLY A 105 -4.81 -23.76 24.29
CA GLY A 105 -3.95 -23.54 25.45
C GLY A 105 -2.76 -22.61 25.19
N LYS A 106 -2.62 -22.02 24.00
CA LYS A 106 -1.57 -21.03 23.72
C LYS A 106 -1.94 -19.67 24.29
N THR A 107 -0.97 -18.95 24.82
CA THR A 107 -1.19 -17.63 25.47
C THR A 107 -0.49 -16.50 24.75
N LYS A 108 0.41 -16.82 23.82
CA LYS A 108 1.31 -15.85 23.21
C LYS A 108 1.37 -16.01 21.70
N VAL A 109 1.39 -14.89 21.00
CA VAL A 109 1.65 -14.79 19.55
C VAL A 109 3.00 -14.13 19.35
N VAL A 110 3.87 -14.75 18.57
CA VAL A 110 5.21 -14.23 18.27
C VAL A 110 5.37 -14.05 16.77
N LEU A 111 5.69 -12.82 16.37
CA LEU A 111 6.06 -12.47 15.01
C LEU A 111 7.57 -12.56 14.84
N TYR A 112 8.03 -13.44 13.96
CA TYR A 112 9.44 -13.61 13.60
C TYR A 112 9.77 -12.79 12.35
N GLY A 113 10.64 -11.78 12.53
CA GLY A 113 10.93 -10.76 11.53
C GLY A 113 9.97 -9.57 11.61
N ASP A 114 9.75 -8.89 10.49
CA ASP A 114 8.89 -7.70 10.44
C ASP A 114 7.74 -7.85 9.44
N SER A 115 6.71 -7.00 9.59
CA SER A 115 5.48 -7.07 8.82
C SER A 115 4.84 -5.70 8.69
N TYR A 116 4.34 -5.35 7.49
CA TYR A 116 3.53 -4.15 7.26
C TYR A 116 2.22 -4.16 8.05
N ILE A 117 1.70 -5.36 8.39
CA ILE A 117 0.44 -5.53 9.11
C ILE A 117 0.61 -5.86 10.59
N LYS A 118 1.81 -5.68 11.14
CA LYS A 118 2.15 -5.89 12.55
C LYS A 118 1.17 -5.21 13.51
N PHE A 119 0.66 -4.03 13.16
CA PHE A 119 -0.31 -3.31 13.97
C PHE A 119 -1.67 -4.04 14.05
N ILE A 120 -2.10 -4.72 12.97
CA ILE A 120 -3.33 -5.52 12.93
C ILE A 120 -3.18 -6.76 13.80
N ILE A 121 -2.01 -7.43 13.72
CA ILE A 121 -1.70 -8.60 14.56
C ILE A 121 -1.76 -8.21 16.04
N LYS A 122 -1.09 -7.11 16.39
CA LYS A 122 -1.11 -6.59 17.77
C LYS A 122 -2.52 -6.24 18.24
N TYR A 123 -3.33 -5.62 17.38
CA TYR A 123 -4.72 -5.33 17.68
C TYR A 123 -5.52 -6.61 17.94
N ALA A 124 -5.40 -7.62 17.05
CA ALA A 124 -6.11 -8.90 17.22
C ALA A 124 -5.69 -9.64 18.50
N CYS A 125 -4.40 -9.60 18.87
CA CYS A 125 -3.93 -10.16 20.14
C CYS A 125 -4.60 -9.48 21.34
N ASN A 126 -4.70 -8.15 21.34
CA ASN A 126 -5.34 -7.39 22.41
C ASN A 126 -6.84 -7.73 22.52
N GLU A 127 -7.57 -7.82 21.39
CA GLU A 127 -8.99 -8.19 21.36
C GLU A 127 -9.23 -9.59 21.93
N VAL A 128 -8.36 -10.54 21.62
CA VAL A 128 -8.48 -11.92 22.08
C VAL A 128 -7.88 -12.11 23.50
N GLY A 129 -7.08 -11.15 23.98
CA GLY A 129 -6.39 -11.25 25.27
C GLY A 129 -5.23 -12.25 25.23
N MET A 130 -4.43 -12.21 24.18
CA MET A 130 -3.15 -12.93 24.05
C MET A 130 -1.99 -11.95 24.11
N GLU A 131 -0.84 -12.40 24.59
CA GLU A 131 0.37 -11.60 24.54
C GLU A 131 0.93 -11.51 23.11
N PHE A 132 1.44 -10.34 22.72
CA PHE A 132 2.13 -10.14 21.45
C PHE A 132 3.60 -9.82 21.68
N GLU A 133 4.47 -10.53 20.98
CA GLU A 133 5.91 -10.24 20.93
C GLU A 133 6.41 -10.25 19.47
N ALA A 134 7.37 -9.39 19.15
CA ALA A 134 8.12 -9.45 17.89
C ALA A 134 9.56 -9.83 18.19
N LYS A 135 10.09 -10.81 17.48
CA LYS A 135 11.45 -11.31 17.59
C LYS A 135 12.18 -11.21 16.26
N GLU A 136 13.51 -11.24 16.30
CA GLU A 136 14.29 -11.41 15.08
C GLU A 136 13.99 -12.76 14.43
N SER A 137 14.05 -12.82 13.10
CA SER A 137 13.76 -14.02 12.32
C SER A 137 14.68 -15.21 12.63
N THR A 138 15.86 -14.95 13.24
CA THR A 138 16.85 -15.95 13.67
C THR A 138 16.60 -16.50 15.07
N ALA A 139 15.65 -15.92 15.82
CA ALA A 139 15.38 -16.33 17.20
C ALA A 139 14.82 -17.77 17.27
N LYS A 140 15.01 -18.43 18.43
CA LYS A 140 14.50 -19.78 18.66
C LYS A 140 12.97 -19.76 18.80
N ILE A 141 12.29 -20.62 18.03
CA ILE A 141 10.85 -20.83 18.11
C ILE A 141 10.54 -21.75 19.29
N LEU A 142 9.52 -21.38 20.08
CA LEU A 142 9.03 -22.18 21.21
C LEU A 142 7.73 -22.89 20.82
N THR A 143 7.43 -24.01 21.47
CA THR A 143 6.30 -24.88 21.12
C THR A 143 4.96 -24.40 21.68
N ASP A 144 4.99 -23.52 22.68
CA ASP A 144 3.82 -22.99 23.40
C ASP A 144 3.31 -21.64 22.85
N GLU A 145 3.94 -21.14 21.79
CA GLU A 145 3.58 -19.88 21.14
C GLU A 145 2.92 -20.11 19.77
N VAL A 146 2.12 -19.15 19.33
CA VAL A 146 1.65 -19.04 17.94
C VAL A 146 2.74 -18.31 17.16
N CYS A 147 3.50 -19.02 16.33
CA CYS A 147 4.56 -18.41 15.55
C CYS A 147 4.07 -17.95 14.16
N LEU A 148 4.33 -16.69 13.87
CA LEU A 148 4.01 -16.05 12.61
C LEU A 148 5.32 -15.66 11.90
N ALA A 149 5.42 -15.96 10.61
CA ALA A 149 6.54 -15.52 9.78
C ALA A 149 6.18 -14.20 9.09
N GLY A 150 6.92 -13.14 9.39
CA GLY A 150 6.71 -11.82 8.79
C GLY A 150 7.02 -11.80 7.30
N GLU A 151 6.19 -11.15 6.49
CA GLU A 151 6.30 -11.13 5.02
C GLU A 151 7.47 -10.26 4.52
N LEU A 152 8.13 -9.52 5.40
CA LEU A 152 9.32 -8.72 5.06
C LEU A 152 10.63 -9.49 5.24
N ASN A 153 10.58 -10.75 5.64
CA ASN A 153 11.76 -11.61 5.66
C ASN A 153 12.22 -11.98 4.24
N ASP A 154 13.52 -12.22 4.07
CA ASP A 154 14.07 -12.80 2.85
C ASP A 154 13.45 -14.18 2.57
N GLU A 155 13.35 -14.58 1.29
CA GLU A 155 12.66 -15.81 0.86
C GLU A 155 13.21 -17.07 1.56
N ASP A 156 14.53 -17.18 1.74
CA ASP A 156 15.18 -18.34 2.39
C ASP A 156 14.83 -18.37 3.88
N VAL A 157 14.78 -17.21 4.54
CA VAL A 157 14.39 -17.08 5.95
C VAL A 157 12.92 -17.44 6.11
N GLN A 158 12.07 -16.94 5.21
CA GLN A 158 10.65 -17.24 5.20
C GLN A 158 10.38 -18.74 5.10
N LYS A 159 11.00 -19.42 4.14
CA LYS A 159 10.88 -20.88 3.98
C LYS A 159 11.31 -21.63 5.24
N ASN A 160 12.45 -21.26 5.82
CA ASN A 160 12.96 -21.90 7.05
C ASN A 160 12.00 -21.73 8.24
N LEU A 161 11.37 -20.56 8.38
CA LEU A 161 10.38 -20.31 9.44
C LEU A 161 9.11 -21.16 9.24
N ILE A 162 8.63 -21.27 7.99
CA ILE A 162 7.46 -22.09 7.64
C ILE A 162 7.74 -23.59 7.87
N GLU A 163 8.92 -24.09 7.47
CA GLU A 163 9.35 -25.47 7.73
C GLU A 163 9.43 -25.80 9.23
N LYS A 164 9.69 -24.79 10.06
CA LYS A 164 9.68 -24.91 11.52
C LYS A 164 8.29 -24.74 12.15
N GLY A 165 7.23 -24.61 11.34
CA GLY A 165 5.85 -24.54 11.78
C GLY A 165 5.31 -23.12 12.02
N CYS A 166 6.04 -22.07 11.62
CA CYS A 166 5.46 -20.73 11.63
C CYS A 166 4.41 -20.59 10.51
N VAL A 167 3.34 -19.88 10.81
CA VAL A 167 2.28 -19.61 9.84
C VAL A 167 2.67 -18.43 8.96
N ASN A 168 2.47 -18.59 7.66
CA ASN A 168 2.65 -17.50 6.69
C ASN A 168 1.49 -16.50 6.82
N LEU A 169 1.80 -15.23 7.09
CA LEU A 169 0.78 -14.18 7.26
C LEU A 169 -0.11 -13.98 6.03
N VAL A 170 0.44 -14.18 4.82
CA VAL A 170 -0.31 -14.01 3.57
C VAL A 170 -1.33 -15.13 3.37
N GLU A 171 -1.01 -16.36 3.79
CA GLU A 171 -1.88 -17.52 3.66
C GLU A 171 -3.02 -17.52 4.68
N MET A 172 -2.79 -16.98 5.87
CA MET A 172 -3.79 -16.90 6.94
C MET A 172 -5.10 -16.19 6.57
N VAL A 173 -5.08 -15.37 5.54
CA VAL A 173 -6.24 -14.55 5.13
C VAL A 173 -6.96 -15.15 3.92
N GLN A 174 -6.40 -16.20 3.33
CA GLN A 174 -7.00 -16.89 2.16
C GLN A 174 -7.90 -18.08 2.56
N GLU A 175 -7.91 -18.45 3.83
CA GLU A 175 -8.83 -19.43 4.45
C GLU A 175 -10.04 -18.72 5.07
#